data_0269c6eb1866dd4ed323b31f8cda77fa
#
_entry.id   0269c6eb1866dd4ed323b31f8cda77fa
#
_cell.length_a   1.000
_cell.length_b   1.000
_cell.length_c   1.000
_cell.angle_alpha   90.00
_cell.angle_beta   90.00
_cell.angle_gamma   90.00
#
_symmetry.space_group_name_H-M   'P 1'
#
loop_
_entity.id
_entity.type
_entity.pdbx_description
1 polymer ?
#
loop_
_entity_poly.entity_id
_entity_poly.type
_entity_poly.pdbx_seq_one_letter_code
_entity_poly.pdbx_strand_id
1 'polypeptide(L)'
;VQVSAESASDNASILIRLCQDFPDSTYERYTSMPLYIQQDYGHVPYGGTTNTVLTHGCGISALAMLASYMTDREVSVEECAKQFFSYSSKKGTSWSLFDDAPVKLGFYSTGRTNSWDEAYEALKNGKIVVSLQHEGFFTSGGHYLVLYSLSEDDKVMMRDSNLFNYTKKFADTDYYETGFPVEMFIPANSICWIIEPKVTQIPACVRCGTEDVDALLSSLISGEYTCQKCITAMHLRMVYDSACDID
;
A
#
# COMPACT_ATOMS: atom_id res chain seq x y z
N VAL A 1 9.01 -4.22 28.18
CA VAL A 1 7.70 -3.73 27.73
C VAL A 1 6.93 -4.96 27.31
N GLN A 2 5.98 -5.40 28.12
CA GLN A 2 5.07 -6.49 27.81
C GLN A 2 4.10 -6.00 26.72
N VAL A 3 4.26 -6.49 25.50
CA VAL A 3 3.20 -6.38 24.47
C VAL A 3 2.20 -7.48 24.81
N SER A 4 0.97 -7.10 25.16
CA SER A 4 -0.08 -8.04 25.55
C SER A 4 -0.43 -8.98 24.37
N ALA A 5 -0.61 -10.26 24.66
CA ALA A 5 -0.99 -11.29 23.69
C ALA A 5 -2.35 -11.03 22.99
N GLU A 6 -3.15 -10.11 23.50
CA GLU A 6 -4.43 -9.69 22.92
C GLU A 6 -4.28 -8.94 21.59
N SER A 7 -3.22 -8.13 21.40
CA SER A 7 -3.04 -7.38 20.15
C SER A 7 -2.63 -8.27 18.96
N ALA A 8 -1.98 -9.39 19.21
CA ALA A 8 -1.59 -10.35 18.16
C ALA A 8 -2.79 -11.22 17.71
N SER A 9 -3.70 -11.53 18.65
CA SER A 9 -4.96 -12.26 18.40
C SER A 9 -5.93 -11.44 17.54
N ASP A 10 -6.01 -10.13 17.78
CA ASP A 10 -6.92 -9.25 17.05
C ASP A 10 -6.48 -9.04 15.60
N ASN A 11 -5.16 -8.91 15.35
CA ASN A 11 -4.63 -8.77 14.01
C ASN A 11 -4.76 -10.07 13.19
N ALA A 12 -4.58 -11.23 13.81
CA ALA A 12 -4.80 -12.52 13.18
C ALA A 12 -6.29 -12.72 12.84
N SER A 13 -7.20 -12.33 13.73
CA SER A 13 -8.65 -12.39 13.52
C SER A 13 -9.13 -11.49 12.38
N ILE A 14 -8.51 -10.35 12.18
CA ILE A 14 -8.79 -9.41 11.07
C ILE A 14 -8.34 -10.01 9.74
N LEU A 15 -7.15 -10.60 9.66
CA LEU A 15 -6.64 -11.27 8.47
C LEU A 15 -7.48 -12.50 8.09
N ILE A 16 -7.91 -13.30 9.07
CA ILE A 16 -8.76 -14.48 8.86
C ILE A 16 -10.16 -14.06 8.39
N ARG A 17 -10.75 -12.99 8.92
CA ARG A 17 -12.04 -12.47 8.44
C ARG A 17 -11.99 -11.96 7.02
N LEU A 18 -10.90 -11.29 6.61
CA LEU A 18 -10.72 -10.82 5.24
C LEU A 18 -10.62 -11.97 4.22
N CYS A 19 -10.13 -13.16 4.64
CA CYS A 19 -10.08 -14.35 3.79
C CYS A 19 -11.42 -15.12 3.75
N GLN A 20 -12.25 -15.03 4.77
CA GLN A 20 -13.50 -15.79 4.89
C GLN A 20 -14.74 -15.13 4.27
N ASP A 21 -14.73 -13.80 4.09
CA ASP A 21 -15.89 -13.04 3.59
C ASP A 21 -15.98 -12.95 2.05
N PHE A 22 -15.12 -13.65 1.29
CA PHE A 22 -15.14 -13.62 -0.17
C PHE A 22 -15.26 -15.04 -0.77
N PRO A 23 -16.48 -15.56 -0.95
CA PRO A 23 -16.67 -16.79 -1.71
C PRO A 23 -16.47 -16.54 -3.20
N ASP A 24 -15.65 -17.39 -3.83
CA ASP A 24 -15.59 -17.72 -5.27
C ASP A 24 -16.09 -16.65 -6.27
N SER A 25 -15.51 -15.48 -6.28
CA SER A 25 -15.57 -14.62 -7.44
C SER A 25 -14.25 -14.78 -8.22
N THR A 26 -14.34 -14.88 -9.53
CA THR A 26 -13.21 -14.88 -10.47
C THR A 26 -12.34 -13.67 -10.19
N TYR A 27 -11.30 -13.84 -9.37
CA TYR A 27 -10.34 -12.79 -9.07
C TYR A 27 -9.55 -12.48 -10.34
N GLU A 28 -9.86 -11.36 -10.98
CA GLU A 28 -8.90 -10.76 -11.88
C GLU A 28 -7.71 -10.30 -11.04
N ARG A 29 -6.64 -11.08 -11.05
CA ARG A 29 -5.39 -10.67 -10.41
C ARG A 29 -4.86 -9.42 -11.11
N TYR A 30 -4.71 -8.34 -10.36
CA TYR A 30 -3.99 -7.17 -10.84
C TYR A 30 -2.50 -7.49 -10.95
N THR A 31 -2.06 -7.89 -12.14
CA THR A 31 -0.65 -8.16 -12.45
C THR A 31 0.15 -6.88 -12.65
N SER A 32 -0.54 -5.74 -12.84
CA SER A 32 0.06 -4.42 -12.98
C SER A 32 -0.73 -3.39 -12.15
N MET A 33 -0.06 -2.32 -11.75
CA MET A 33 -0.69 -1.19 -11.04
C MET A 33 -1.75 -0.54 -11.94
N PRO A 34 -3.04 -0.53 -11.57
CA PRO A 34 -4.09 0.11 -12.37
C PRO A 34 -3.90 1.62 -12.44
N LEU A 35 -4.59 2.26 -13.39
CA LEU A 35 -4.62 3.71 -13.54
C LEU A 35 -6.05 4.22 -13.38
N TYR A 36 -6.27 5.07 -12.37
CA TYR A 36 -7.52 5.79 -12.16
C TYR A 36 -7.29 7.29 -12.31
N ILE A 37 -7.92 7.88 -13.31
CA ILE A 37 -7.80 9.30 -13.62
C ILE A 37 -8.81 10.09 -12.77
N GLN A 38 -8.35 10.98 -11.89
CA GLN A 38 -9.23 11.71 -10.97
C GLN A 38 -10.30 12.57 -11.69
N GLN A 39 -10.04 13.00 -12.92
CA GLN A 39 -10.97 13.80 -13.71
C GLN A 39 -12.24 13.04 -14.11
N ASP A 40 -12.19 11.70 -14.15
CA ASP A 40 -13.37 10.86 -14.47
C ASP A 40 -14.37 10.82 -13.30
N TYR A 41 -13.97 11.24 -12.12
CA TYR A 41 -14.75 11.19 -10.89
C TYR A 41 -15.27 12.55 -10.42
N GLY A 42 -15.62 13.42 -11.37
CA GLY A 42 -16.19 14.74 -11.07
C GLY A 42 -17.55 14.72 -10.35
N HIS A 43 -18.25 13.58 -10.39
CA HIS A 43 -19.51 13.35 -9.71
C HIS A 43 -19.35 12.89 -8.25
N VAL A 44 -18.14 12.53 -7.82
CA VAL A 44 -17.85 11.99 -6.49
C VAL A 44 -17.49 13.11 -5.52
N PRO A 45 -18.31 13.37 -4.47
CA PRO A 45 -17.99 14.39 -3.47
C PRO A 45 -16.72 14.05 -2.70
N TYR A 46 -15.80 15.01 -2.60
CA TYR A 46 -14.56 14.85 -1.84
C TYR A 46 -13.93 16.20 -1.52
N GLY A 47 -13.48 16.41 -0.29
CA GLY A 47 -12.81 17.67 0.09
C GLY A 47 -13.76 18.76 0.61
N GLY A 48 -14.92 18.39 1.13
CA GLY A 48 -15.91 19.30 1.69
C GLY A 48 -17.22 19.35 0.88
N THR A 49 -18.01 20.43 1.06
CA THR A 49 -19.38 20.48 0.53
C THR A 49 -19.48 20.76 -0.97
N THR A 50 -18.44 21.31 -1.57
CA THR A 50 -18.46 21.77 -2.99
C THR A 50 -17.38 21.14 -3.85
N ASN A 51 -16.43 20.46 -3.25
CA ASN A 51 -15.31 19.85 -3.95
C ASN A 51 -15.62 18.39 -4.33
N THR A 52 -14.94 17.91 -5.33
CA THR A 52 -15.07 16.53 -5.83
C THR A 52 -13.70 15.89 -5.99
N VAL A 53 -13.67 14.59 -6.28
CA VAL A 53 -12.43 13.88 -6.60
C VAL A 53 -11.70 14.56 -7.76
N LEU A 54 -12.42 15.03 -8.80
CA LEU A 54 -11.81 15.76 -9.92
C LEU A 54 -10.89 16.89 -9.46
N THR A 55 -11.26 17.63 -8.42
CA THR A 55 -10.52 18.82 -7.99
C THR A 55 -9.57 18.58 -6.82
N HIS A 56 -9.87 17.60 -5.96
CA HIS A 56 -9.17 17.39 -4.68
C HIS A 56 -8.79 15.93 -4.40
N GLY A 57 -8.99 15.03 -5.38
CA GLY A 57 -8.97 13.59 -5.18
C GLY A 57 -7.67 12.86 -5.55
N CYS A 58 -6.55 13.55 -5.79
CA CYS A 58 -5.31 12.87 -6.18
C CYS A 58 -4.88 11.79 -5.16
N GLY A 59 -4.99 12.07 -3.86
CA GLY A 59 -4.65 11.11 -2.82
C GLY A 59 -5.62 9.93 -2.74
N ILE A 60 -6.93 10.17 -2.93
CA ILE A 60 -7.90 9.06 -2.88
C ILE A 60 -7.85 8.20 -4.15
N SER A 61 -7.55 8.79 -5.31
CA SER A 61 -7.30 8.04 -6.54
C SER A 61 -6.03 7.20 -6.43
N ALA A 62 -4.96 7.75 -5.83
CA ALA A 62 -3.75 7.00 -5.54
C ALA A 62 -4.01 5.82 -4.58
N LEU A 63 -4.83 6.02 -3.55
CA LEU A 63 -5.23 4.95 -2.64
C LEU A 63 -6.02 3.86 -3.35
N ALA A 64 -6.97 4.21 -4.22
CA ALA A 64 -7.78 3.24 -4.96
C ALA A 64 -6.91 2.39 -5.92
N MET A 65 -5.97 3.00 -6.64
CA MET A 65 -4.99 2.29 -7.48
C MET A 65 -4.17 1.30 -6.65
N LEU A 66 -3.63 1.77 -5.53
CA LEU A 66 -2.83 0.96 -4.63
C LEU A 66 -3.65 -0.19 -4.02
N ALA A 67 -4.86 0.10 -3.52
CA ALA A 67 -5.73 -0.88 -2.92
C ALA A 67 -6.14 -1.98 -3.90
N SER A 68 -6.52 -1.62 -5.13
CA SER A 68 -6.86 -2.59 -6.18
C SER A 68 -5.69 -3.52 -6.48
N TYR A 69 -4.49 -2.97 -6.62
CA TYR A 69 -3.28 -3.76 -6.85
C TYR A 69 -2.95 -4.68 -5.68
N MET A 70 -2.99 -4.16 -4.45
CA MET A 70 -2.58 -4.90 -3.25
C MET A 70 -3.57 -6.00 -2.86
N THR A 71 -4.86 -5.79 -3.11
CA THR A 71 -5.93 -6.73 -2.70
C THR A 71 -6.42 -7.66 -3.81
N ASP A 72 -5.86 -7.58 -5.01
CA ASP A 72 -6.27 -8.36 -6.19
C ASP A 72 -7.76 -8.22 -6.58
N ARG A 73 -8.42 -7.15 -6.15
CA ARG A 73 -9.80 -6.84 -6.51
C ARG A 73 -9.92 -5.39 -6.94
N GLU A 74 -10.92 -5.09 -7.75
CA GLU A 74 -11.24 -3.71 -8.02
C GLU A 74 -11.72 -3.01 -6.74
N VAL A 75 -11.00 -1.95 -6.32
CA VAL A 75 -11.41 -1.02 -5.28
C VAL A 75 -11.62 0.32 -5.97
N SER A 76 -12.87 0.70 -6.17
CA SER A 76 -13.17 1.90 -6.94
C SER A 76 -12.81 3.19 -6.19
N VAL A 77 -12.63 4.27 -6.94
CA VAL A 77 -12.36 5.59 -6.36
C VAL A 77 -13.55 6.07 -5.53
N GLU A 78 -14.78 5.73 -5.93
CA GLU A 78 -16.01 6.03 -5.19
C GLU A 78 -16.05 5.30 -3.85
N GLU A 79 -15.68 4.01 -3.85
CA GLU A 79 -15.60 3.20 -2.62
C GLU A 79 -14.61 3.83 -1.64
N CYS A 80 -13.38 4.13 -2.12
CA CYS A 80 -12.37 4.80 -1.32
C CYS A 80 -12.81 6.17 -0.83
N ALA A 81 -13.39 7.00 -1.70
CA ALA A 81 -13.86 8.35 -1.34
C ALA A 81 -14.93 8.30 -0.26
N LYS A 82 -15.85 7.33 -0.33
CA LYS A 82 -16.90 7.12 0.67
C LYS A 82 -16.32 6.63 2.00
N GLN A 83 -15.47 5.59 1.96
CA GLN A 83 -14.91 4.97 3.16
C GLN A 83 -13.97 5.90 3.92
N PHE A 84 -13.17 6.67 3.21
CA PHE A 84 -12.14 7.54 3.76
C PHE A 84 -12.48 9.03 3.64
N PHE A 85 -13.77 9.38 3.54
CA PHE A 85 -14.20 10.77 3.41
C PHE A 85 -13.69 11.68 4.53
N SER A 86 -13.56 11.16 5.75
CA SER A 86 -13.06 11.90 6.91
C SER A 86 -11.60 12.39 6.77
N TYR A 87 -10.84 11.82 5.84
CA TYR A 87 -9.48 12.26 5.52
C TYR A 87 -9.45 13.35 4.45
N SER A 88 -10.61 13.78 3.95
CA SER A 88 -10.72 14.85 2.97
C SER A 88 -10.89 16.21 3.63
N SER A 89 -10.40 17.25 2.97
CA SER A 89 -10.57 18.63 3.38
C SER A 89 -10.64 19.57 2.17
N LYS A 90 -10.92 20.85 2.41
CA LYS A 90 -10.84 21.88 1.36
C LYS A 90 -9.45 22.03 0.74
N LYS A 91 -8.41 21.46 1.35
CA LYS A 91 -7.03 21.48 0.85
C LYS A 91 -6.64 20.16 0.16
N GLY A 92 -7.57 19.22 0.00
CA GLY A 92 -7.33 17.90 -0.56
C GLY A 92 -7.29 16.80 0.50
N THR A 93 -6.49 15.79 0.25
CA THR A 93 -6.34 14.60 1.10
C THR A 93 -5.37 14.85 2.26
N SER A 94 -5.79 14.48 3.48
CA SER A 94 -4.93 14.50 4.66
C SER A 94 -3.77 13.50 4.52
N TRP A 95 -2.60 13.85 5.04
CA TRP A 95 -1.43 12.97 5.09
C TRP A 95 -1.70 11.68 5.87
N SER A 96 -2.51 11.75 6.92
CA SER A 96 -2.88 10.58 7.73
C SER A 96 -3.66 9.51 6.98
N LEU A 97 -4.15 9.79 5.76
CA LEU A 97 -4.80 8.76 4.95
C LEU A 97 -3.89 7.55 4.75
N PHE A 98 -2.64 7.77 4.35
CA PHE A 98 -1.69 6.70 4.07
C PHE A 98 -1.00 6.13 5.33
N ASP A 99 -1.18 6.75 6.48
CA ASP A 99 -0.82 6.15 7.77
C ASP A 99 -1.86 5.10 8.20
N ASP A 100 -3.16 5.33 7.92
CA ASP A 100 -4.28 4.55 8.47
C ASP A 100 -4.94 3.60 7.46
N ALA A 101 -5.08 4.03 6.18
CA ALA A 101 -5.84 3.29 5.18
C ALA A 101 -5.21 1.94 4.79
N PRO A 102 -3.88 1.79 4.68
CA PRO A 102 -3.26 0.52 4.34
C PRO A 102 -3.75 -0.63 5.23
N VAL A 103 -3.68 -0.45 6.54
CA VAL A 103 -4.11 -1.48 7.51
C VAL A 103 -5.61 -1.77 7.38
N LYS A 104 -6.46 -0.74 7.18
CA LYS A 104 -7.91 -0.90 7.02
C LYS A 104 -8.29 -1.62 5.73
N LEU A 105 -7.41 -1.60 4.73
CA LEU A 105 -7.59 -2.25 3.44
C LEU A 105 -6.83 -3.59 3.33
N GLY A 106 -6.16 -4.03 4.38
CA GLY A 106 -5.53 -5.33 4.46
C GLY A 106 -4.14 -5.43 3.86
N PHE A 107 -3.42 -4.30 3.71
CA PHE A 107 -2.01 -4.30 3.34
C PHE A 107 -1.17 -3.47 4.30
N TYR A 108 0.16 -3.59 4.20
CA TYR A 108 1.05 -3.06 5.22
C TYR A 108 1.87 -1.87 4.71
N SER A 109 2.00 -0.84 5.57
CA SER A 109 2.92 0.28 5.37
C SER A 109 3.96 0.28 6.49
N THR A 110 5.23 0.39 6.14
CA THR A 110 6.31 0.52 7.13
C THR A 110 6.41 1.93 7.73
N GLY A 111 5.59 2.85 7.24
CA GLY A 111 5.54 4.23 7.70
C GLY A 111 5.96 5.23 6.63
N ARG A 112 6.15 6.48 7.07
CA ARG A 112 6.49 7.60 6.20
C ARG A 112 7.91 8.10 6.42
N THR A 113 8.50 8.63 5.37
CA THR A 113 9.80 9.32 5.38
C THR A 113 9.75 10.59 4.55
N ASN A 114 10.61 11.57 4.89
CA ASN A 114 10.85 12.74 4.07
C ASN A 114 12.13 12.59 3.22
N SER A 115 12.87 11.48 3.42
CA SER A 115 14.09 11.19 2.69
C SER A 115 13.74 10.54 1.34
N TRP A 116 14.15 11.19 0.25
CA TRP A 116 14.05 10.59 -1.07
C TRP A 116 14.95 9.35 -1.19
N ASP A 117 16.13 9.37 -0.58
CA ASP A 117 17.06 8.24 -0.64
C ASP A 117 16.44 6.97 -0.02
N GLU A 118 15.74 7.11 1.11
CA GLU A 118 15.01 6.00 1.72
C GLU A 118 13.87 5.50 0.82
N ALA A 119 13.11 6.40 0.20
CA ALA A 119 12.05 6.07 -0.73
C ALA A 119 12.59 5.35 -1.98
N TYR A 120 13.70 5.82 -2.51
CA TYR A 120 14.36 5.22 -3.66
C TYR A 120 14.95 3.82 -3.35
N GLU A 121 15.59 3.68 -2.19
CA GLU A 121 16.05 2.36 -1.73
C GLU A 121 14.87 1.39 -1.49
N ALA A 122 13.73 1.88 -1.04
CA ALA A 122 12.52 1.07 -0.93
C ALA A 122 12.06 0.56 -2.31
N LEU A 123 12.04 1.41 -3.34
CA LEU A 123 11.73 1.00 -4.72
C LEU A 123 12.72 -0.03 -5.26
N LYS A 124 14.02 0.11 -5.01
CA LYS A 124 15.04 -0.89 -5.39
C LYS A 124 14.78 -2.26 -4.75
N ASN A 125 14.23 -2.26 -3.54
CA ASN A 125 13.87 -3.47 -2.82
C ASN A 125 12.45 -3.98 -3.17
N GLY A 126 11.85 -3.51 -4.28
CA GLY A 126 10.56 -3.96 -4.77
C GLY A 126 9.36 -3.47 -3.95
N LYS A 127 9.55 -2.51 -3.05
CA LYS A 127 8.45 -1.87 -2.31
C LYS A 127 7.78 -0.81 -3.17
N ILE A 128 6.53 -0.49 -2.82
CA ILE A 128 5.78 0.59 -3.46
C ILE A 128 5.92 1.84 -2.61
N VAL A 129 5.97 2.99 -3.26
CA VAL A 129 6.06 4.28 -2.58
C VAL A 129 4.91 5.16 -3.01
N VAL A 130 4.11 5.64 -2.05
CA VAL A 130 3.20 6.76 -2.31
C VAL A 130 3.95 8.04 -2.00
N SER A 131 4.17 8.87 -3.02
CA SER A 131 4.92 10.12 -2.90
C SER A 131 3.99 11.32 -2.97
N LEU A 132 4.08 12.21 -1.98
CA LEU A 132 3.49 13.54 -2.03
C LEU A 132 4.54 14.51 -2.59
N GLN A 133 4.27 15.06 -3.75
CA GLN A 133 5.08 16.08 -4.40
C GLN A 133 4.50 17.47 -4.15
N HIS A 134 5.36 18.45 -3.90
CA HIS A 134 5.03 19.87 -3.92
C HIS A 134 5.15 20.46 -5.32
N GLU A 135 5.11 21.77 -5.43
CA GLU A 135 5.29 22.48 -6.70
C GLU A 135 6.60 22.04 -7.39
N GLY A 136 6.48 21.61 -8.64
CA GLY A 136 7.60 21.08 -9.41
C GLY A 136 7.17 20.44 -10.72
N PHE A 137 7.83 19.36 -11.08
CA PHE A 137 7.60 18.68 -12.37
C PHE A 137 6.17 18.10 -12.51
N PHE A 138 5.53 17.68 -11.44
CA PHE A 138 4.25 16.96 -11.53
C PHE A 138 3.03 17.83 -11.21
N THR A 139 3.22 18.93 -10.50
CA THR A 139 2.13 19.77 -10.00
C THR A 139 2.58 21.21 -9.75
N SER A 140 1.62 22.14 -9.73
CA SER A 140 1.81 23.51 -9.23
C SER A 140 1.42 23.67 -7.75
N GLY A 141 1.08 22.59 -7.06
CA GLY A 141 0.68 22.59 -5.65
C GLY A 141 1.09 21.30 -4.98
N GLY A 142 0.17 20.63 -4.26
CA GLY A 142 0.40 19.29 -3.70
C GLY A 142 -0.20 18.22 -4.61
N HIS A 143 0.52 17.10 -4.83
CA HIS A 143 0.02 16.00 -5.65
C HIS A 143 0.57 14.65 -5.19
N TYR A 144 -0.31 13.64 -5.13
CA TYR A 144 0.06 12.28 -4.78
C TYR A 144 0.33 11.44 -6.03
N LEU A 145 1.44 10.72 -6.01
CA LEU A 145 1.87 9.77 -7.04
C LEU A 145 2.04 8.38 -6.43
N VAL A 146 1.77 7.33 -7.20
CA VAL A 146 2.08 5.94 -6.81
C VAL A 146 3.30 5.48 -7.62
N LEU A 147 4.43 5.34 -6.96
CA LEU A 147 5.68 4.85 -7.52
C LEU A 147 5.75 3.35 -7.23
N TYR A 148 5.75 2.50 -8.28
CA TYR A 148 5.50 1.07 -8.06
C TYR A 148 6.67 0.15 -8.44
N SER A 149 7.67 0.64 -9.16
CA SER A 149 8.89 -0.09 -9.48
C SER A 149 9.96 0.84 -10.07
N LEU A 150 11.12 0.29 -10.33
CA LEU A 150 12.14 0.87 -11.21
C LEU A 150 12.17 0.10 -12.53
N SER A 151 12.53 0.79 -13.62
CA SER A 151 12.86 0.15 -14.90
C SER A 151 14.28 -0.44 -14.86
N GLU A 152 14.68 -1.15 -15.90
CA GLU A 152 16.04 -1.68 -16.04
C GLU A 152 17.13 -0.58 -16.04
N ASP A 153 16.76 0.64 -16.45
CA ASP A 153 17.62 1.82 -16.44
C ASP A 153 17.49 2.67 -15.15
N ASP A 154 17.01 2.08 -14.07
CA ASP A 154 16.81 2.74 -12.77
C ASP A 154 15.86 3.95 -12.78
N LYS A 155 14.99 4.07 -13.80
CA LYS A 155 13.96 5.11 -13.86
C LYS A 155 12.72 4.70 -13.07
N VAL A 156 12.01 5.68 -12.53
CA VAL A 156 10.84 5.43 -11.67
C VAL A 156 9.59 5.16 -12.50
N MET A 157 9.03 3.99 -12.36
CA MET A 157 7.72 3.63 -12.90
C MET A 157 6.63 4.11 -11.96
N MET A 158 5.66 4.87 -12.47
CA MET A 158 4.62 5.46 -11.63
C MET A 158 3.22 5.45 -12.24
N ARG A 159 2.23 5.66 -11.39
CA ARG A 159 0.87 6.07 -11.78
C ARG A 159 0.57 7.45 -11.22
N ASP A 160 -0.01 8.26 -12.08
CA ASP A 160 -0.44 9.62 -11.81
C ASP A 160 -1.94 9.73 -12.12
N SER A 161 -2.73 10.21 -11.19
CA SER A 161 -4.18 10.39 -11.42
C SER A 161 -4.53 11.64 -12.23
N ASN A 162 -3.54 12.49 -12.57
CA ASN A 162 -3.78 13.75 -13.27
C ASN A 162 -3.72 13.61 -14.79
N LEU A 163 -4.87 13.65 -15.43
CA LEU A 163 -5.01 13.57 -16.89
C LEU A 163 -4.13 14.59 -17.65
N PHE A 164 -3.98 15.80 -17.10
CA PHE A 164 -3.17 16.85 -17.73
C PHE A 164 -1.71 16.43 -17.91
N ASN A 165 -1.14 15.70 -16.97
CA ASN A 165 0.22 15.22 -17.07
C ASN A 165 0.38 14.22 -18.23
N TYR A 166 -0.58 13.32 -18.43
CA TYR A 166 -0.58 12.39 -19.57
C TYR A 166 -0.80 13.08 -20.92
N THR A 167 -1.78 13.98 -21.00
CA THR A 167 -2.27 14.47 -22.29
C THR A 167 -1.62 15.77 -22.75
N LYS A 168 -0.88 16.45 -21.87
CA LYS A 168 -0.26 17.75 -22.17
C LYS A 168 1.18 17.83 -21.71
N LYS A 169 1.45 17.61 -20.41
CA LYS A 169 2.77 17.93 -19.86
C LYS A 169 3.86 16.97 -20.34
N PHE A 170 3.55 15.69 -20.38
CA PHE A 170 4.47 14.61 -20.79
C PHE A 170 3.97 13.87 -22.03
N ALA A 171 3.02 14.45 -22.78
CA ALA A 171 2.40 13.82 -23.94
C ALA A 171 3.39 13.46 -25.05
N ASP A 172 4.46 14.26 -25.22
CA ASP A 172 5.49 14.07 -26.23
C ASP A 172 6.70 13.25 -25.68
N THR A 173 6.54 12.59 -24.54
CA THR A 173 7.56 11.71 -23.94
C THR A 173 7.03 10.30 -23.81
N ASP A 174 7.93 9.33 -23.64
CA ASP A 174 7.63 7.94 -23.35
C ASP A 174 7.77 7.58 -21.86
N TYR A 175 7.78 8.58 -20.98
CA TYR A 175 8.05 8.40 -19.55
C TYR A 175 7.07 7.47 -18.83
N TYR A 176 5.79 7.42 -19.24
CA TYR A 176 4.82 6.51 -18.65
C TYR A 176 5.04 5.04 -19.02
N GLU A 177 5.77 4.78 -20.13
CA GLU A 177 6.16 3.45 -20.60
C GLU A 177 7.56 3.06 -20.15
N THR A 178 8.52 4.00 -20.17
CA THR A 178 9.95 3.73 -19.93
C THR A 178 10.46 4.12 -18.56
N GLY A 179 9.66 4.86 -17.80
CA GLY A 179 10.01 5.40 -16.49
C GLY A 179 10.49 6.85 -16.54
N PHE A 180 10.29 7.53 -15.42
CA PHE A 180 10.66 8.92 -15.21
C PHE A 180 12.08 9.03 -14.62
N PRO A 181 12.91 9.96 -15.07
CA PRO A 181 14.20 10.24 -14.44
C PRO A 181 14.05 10.56 -12.95
N VAL A 182 14.90 9.98 -12.12
CA VAL A 182 14.89 10.14 -10.65
C VAL A 182 14.96 11.61 -10.22
N GLU A 183 15.72 12.41 -10.95
CA GLU A 183 15.95 13.82 -10.70
C GLU A 183 14.66 14.66 -10.75
N MET A 184 13.61 14.16 -11.37
CA MET A 184 12.31 14.85 -11.43
C MET A 184 11.54 14.81 -10.11
N PHE A 185 11.84 13.85 -9.24
CA PHE A 185 11.15 13.67 -7.97
C PHE A 185 11.84 14.43 -6.82
N ILE A 186 13.16 14.51 -6.83
CA ILE A 186 13.97 15.03 -5.71
C ILE A 186 13.58 16.46 -5.30
N PRO A 187 13.47 17.45 -6.21
CA PRO A 187 13.28 18.85 -5.81
C PRO A 187 11.94 19.14 -5.14
N ALA A 188 10.91 18.36 -5.48
CA ALA A 188 9.54 18.57 -5.02
C ALA A 188 9.08 17.51 -4.02
N ASN A 189 9.95 16.58 -3.62
CA ASN A 189 9.62 15.55 -2.65
C ASN A 189 9.28 16.15 -1.29
N SER A 190 8.17 15.76 -0.73
CA SER A 190 7.72 16.19 0.59
C SER A 190 7.70 15.04 1.59
N ILE A 191 6.81 14.09 1.36
CA ILE A 191 6.60 12.92 2.21
C ILE A 191 6.40 11.72 1.31
N CYS A 192 7.01 10.60 1.67
CA CYS A 192 6.78 9.30 1.05
C CYS A 192 6.24 8.32 2.10
N TRP A 193 5.27 7.50 1.74
CA TRP A 193 4.83 6.33 2.49
C TRP A 193 5.34 5.08 1.80
N ILE A 194 6.05 4.25 2.55
CA ILE A 194 6.64 3.01 2.04
C ILE A 194 5.65 1.89 2.30
N ILE A 195 5.18 1.26 1.23
CA ILE A 195 4.21 0.16 1.25
C ILE A 195 4.97 -1.13 0.95
N GLU A 196 4.78 -2.14 1.79
CA GLU A 196 5.38 -3.45 1.55
C GLU A 196 4.85 -4.06 0.24
N PRO A 197 5.69 -4.82 -0.48
CA PRO A 197 5.29 -5.41 -1.73
C PRO A 197 4.14 -6.38 -1.51
N LYS A 198 3.31 -6.53 -2.55
CA LYS A 198 2.28 -7.55 -2.59
C LYS A 198 2.89 -8.94 -2.44
N VAL A 199 2.36 -9.72 -1.53
CA VAL A 199 2.74 -11.13 -1.41
C VAL A 199 2.13 -11.89 -2.58
N THR A 200 2.94 -12.15 -3.61
CA THR A 200 2.51 -12.85 -4.84
C THR A 200 2.67 -14.36 -4.76
N GLN A 201 3.44 -14.84 -3.78
CA GLN A 201 3.60 -16.26 -3.48
C GLN A 201 3.36 -16.45 -1.98
N ILE A 202 2.59 -17.47 -1.64
CA ILE A 202 2.46 -17.88 -0.27
C ILE A 202 3.77 -18.56 0.10
N PRO A 203 4.58 -17.96 0.98
CA PRO A 203 5.83 -18.59 1.37
C PRO A 203 5.53 -19.84 2.18
N ALA A 204 6.26 -20.91 1.90
CA ALA A 204 6.16 -22.11 2.70
C ALA A 204 6.60 -21.84 4.15
N CYS A 205 5.92 -22.47 5.11
CA CYS A 205 6.36 -22.45 6.50
C CYS A 205 7.77 -23.03 6.62
N VAL A 206 8.72 -22.27 7.12
CA VAL A 206 10.14 -22.69 7.28
C VAL A 206 10.32 -23.93 8.16
N ARG A 207 9.31 -24.29 8.96
CA ARG A 207 9.39 -25.46 9.87
C ARG A 207 8.75 -26.72 9.33
N CYS A 208 7.62 -26.64 8.65
CA CYS A 208 6.89 -27.82 8.18
C CYS A 208 6.66 -27.83 6.67
N GLY A 209 7.07 -26.77 5.94
CA GLY A 209 6.95 -26.68 4.50
C GLY A 209 5.51 -26.49 3.98
N THR A 210 4.52 -26.25 4.86
CA THR A 210 3.15 -26.03 4.40
C THR A 210 3.03 -24.70 3.65
N GLU A 211 2.33 -24.72 2.53
CA GLU A 211 1.93 -23.56 1.73
C GLU A 211 0.46 -23.18 1.97
N ASP A 212 -0.15 -23.74 3.02
CA ASP A 212 -1.53 -23.51 3.38
C ASP A 212 -1.71 -22.07 3.88
N VAL A 213 -2.53 -21.28 3.19
CA VAL A 213 -2.79 -19.84 3.46
C VAL A 213 -3.35 -19.63 4.87
N ASP A 214 -4.24 -20.53 5.30
CA ASP A 214 -4.90 -20.47 6.60
C ASP A 214 -3.93 -20.73 7.76
N ALA A 215 -2.73 -21.18 7.43
CA ALA A 215 -1.71 -21.57 8.38
C ALA A 215 -0.57 -20.57 8.52
N LEU A 216 -0.48 -19.53 7.68
CA LEU A 216 0.69 -18.67 7.64
C LEU A 216 0.52 -17.40 8.46
N LEU A 217 1.30 -17.28 9.51
CA LEU A 217 1.57 -16.02 10.21
C LEU A 217 3.07 -15.76 10.17
N SER A 218 3.42 -14.55 9.75
CA SER A 218 4.82 -14.14 9.76
C SER A 218 5.31 -13.93 11.18
N SER A 219 6.46 -14.48 11.52
CA SER A 219 7.26 -13.87 12.56
C SER A 219 7.92 -12.63 11.96
N LEU A 220 7.44 -11.47 12.28
CA LEU A 220 7.94 -10.17 11.82
C LEU A 220 9.41 -9.89 12.23
N ILE A 221 10.04 -10.81 12.95
CA ILE A 221 11.37 -10.60 13.57
C ILE A 221 12.51 -11.03 12.65
N SER A 222 12.26 -11.92 11.66
CA SER A 222 13.34 -12.48 10.83
C SER A 222 13.06 -12.53 9.33
N GLY A 223 11.92 -12.05 8.88
CA GLY A 223 11.49 -12.20 7.46
C GLY A 223 11.11 -13.63 7.08
N GLU A 224 11.08 -14.55 8.03
CA GLU A 224 10.70 -15.95 7.84
C GLU A 224 9.23 -16.16 8.20
N TYR A 225 8.55 -17.02 7.43
CA TYR A 225 7.14 -17.34 7.66
C TYR A 225 7.00 -18.63 8.45
N THR A 226 6.17 -18.59 9.49
CA THR A 226 5.89 -19.77 10.31
C THR A 226 4.37 -19.94 10.45
N CYS A 227 3.85 -21.12 10.15
CA CYS A 227 2.42 -21.37 10.22
C CYS A 227 1.90 -21.38 11.67
N GLN A 228 0.62 -21.07 11.86
CA GLN A 228 -0.03 -21.00 13.17
C GLN A 228 0.16 -22.31 13.97
N LYS A 229 0.10 -23.46 13.30
CA LYS A 229 0.31 -24.78 13.92
C LYS A 229 1.72 -24.90 14.52
N CYS A 230 2.75 -24.41 13.81
CA CYS A 230 4.11 -24.43 14.28
C CYS A 230 4.34 -23.38 15.39
N ILE A 231 3.70 -22.20 15.30
CA ILE A 231 3.72 -21.18 16.36
C ILE A 231 3.12 -21.74 17.65
N THR A 232 1.94 -22.36 17.55
CA THR A 232 1.25 -22.96 18.71
C THR A 232 2.10 -24.08 19.31
N ALA A 233 2.71 -24.95 18.50
CA ALA A 233 3.59 -26.01 18.97
C ALA A 233 4.85 -25.47 19.68
N MET A 234 5.42 -24.37 19.19
CA MET A 234 6.54 -23.70 19.87
C MET A 234 6.11 -23.08 21.19
N HIS A 235 4.96 -22.45 21.24
CA HIS A 235 4.42 -21.85 22.46
C HIS A 235 4.15 -22.91 23.54
N LEU A 236 3.51 -24.00 23.14
CA LEU A 236 3.27 -25.12 24.06
C LEU A 236 4.57 -25.73 24.56
N ARG A 237 5.61 -25.83 23.72
CA ARG A 237 6.91 -26.34 24.13
C ARG A 237 7.61 -25.38 25.09
N MET A 238 7.60 -24.08 24.84
CA MET A 238 8.16 -23.08 25.76
C MET A 238 7.46 -23.08 27.11
N VAL A 239 6.14 -23.23 27.13
CA VAL A 239 5.37 -23.34 28.39
C VAL A 239 5.69 -24.65 29.11
N TYR A 240 5.88 -25.75 28.36
CA TYR A 240 6.24 -27.05 28.96
C TYR A 240 7.67 -27.03 29.52
N ASP A 241 8.64 -26.50 28.77
CA ASP A 241 10.03 -26.41 29.20
C ASP A 241 10.17 -25.49 30.42
N SER A 242 9.43 -24.37 30.49
CA SER A 242 9.43 -23.50 31.67
C SER A 242 8.69 -24.08 32.89
N ALA A 243 7.81 -25.06 32.69
CA ALA A 243 7.14 -25.77 33.78
C ALA A 243 7.95 -26.94 34.34
N CYS A 244 8.92 -27.44 33.54
CA CYS A 244 9.81 -28.53 33.98
C CYS A 244 11.07 -28.04 34.69
N ASP A 245 11.39 -26.75 34.68
CA ASP A 245 12.54 -26.13 35.37
C ASP A 245 12.20 -25.68 36.82
N ILE A 246 11.08 -26.14 37.35
CA ILE A 246 10.72 -25.93 38.77
C ILE A 246 10.93 -27.26 39.52
N ASP A 247 12.17 -27.54 39.86
CA ASP A 247 12.59 -28.44 40.94
C ASP A 247 13.65 -27.77 41.80
#